data_3bb67fa3f7295cd7d687162b72e4fd82
#
_entry.id   3bb67fa3f7295cd7d687162b72e4fd82
#
_cell.length_a   1.000
_cell.length_b   1.000
_cell.length_c   1.000
_cell.angle_alpha   90.00
_cell.angle_beta   90.00
_cell.angle_gamma   90.00
#
_symmetry.space_group_name_H-M   'P 1'
#
loop_
_entity.id
_entity.type
_entity.pdbx_description
1 polymer ?
#
loop_
_entity_poly.entity_id
_entity_poly.type
_entity_poly.pdbx_seq_one_letter_code
_entity_poly.pdbx_strand_id
1 'polypeptide(L)'
;FFSVETDKTNIDIEATQDGVVRKLLIQEGDVIPVTLPIAIIAHPDEDISDLLADIESPSGTEKVERTVPRDDKDKKTANNADSKMDYEVIVIGGGPGGYVAAIKSAQLGKKTCIIEKDAFGGTCLNAGCIPTKALLRSVESLKEVKECAAFGIINVDVENASLDLKQVQKRKRNIIKELVNGVNGLLRANKVDVIQGSASFIDKNTIAVGDRKITGENIIIATGSSTKKLPIPISEKANVLTSKEALELEEIPESIVIIGGGVIGVEFAYFLAGAGAKVTIVEFLDRILPMVDEEIVVQVTKQLENMGIAIYTNARVTEIKEDSVVFDRNGKTEEVGTKAVLLSVGRVPDFEGLNIESVGIRVEKGAIVTNEYLETNIEGIYAIGDVNGKSMLAHTASMEGIIAVENICGNKMKMDYSKIPSAIYIQPEIASVGLTEKEAVKKYGKVKVGRFPLFANGKAKVEGQQQGLMKIIVEPRLHEIVGVHIYSIRATDMISELVLAMHLEATAEEVTKAVHPHPTISEIIPEAFHAVLGKAIHFM
;
A
#
# COMPACT_ATOMS: atom_id res chain seq x y z
N PHE A 1 -3.87 -8.23 40.92
CA PHE A 1 -2.61 -7.74 41.47
C PHE A 1 -2.56 -6.20 41.41
N PHE A 2 -2.92 -5.61 40.29
CA PHE A 2 -3.15 -4.16 40.13
C PHE A 2 -4.04 -3.91 38.93
N SER A 3 -4.72 -2.75 38.90
CA SER A 3 -5.55 -2.32 37.77
C SER A 3 -4.84 -1.23 37.01
N VAL A 4 -4.89 -1.29 35.67
CA VAL A 4 -4.41 -0.26 34.77
C VAL A 4 -5.61 0.39 34.08
N GLU A 5 -5.73 1.71 34.21
CA GLU A 5 -6.70 2.48 33.45
C GLU A 5 -6.08 2.91 32.13
N THR A 6 -6.73 2.55 31.02
CA THR A 6 -6.37 3.01 29.69
C THR A 6 -7.48 3.93 29.17
N ASP A 7 -7.23 4.64 28.09
CA ASP A 7 -8.21 5.52 27.44
C ASP A 7 -9.50 4.81 26.97
N LYS A 8 -9.53 3.47 27.02
CA LYS A 8 -10.66 2.65 26.55
C LYS A 8 -11.27 1.73 27.61
N THR A 9 -10.51 1.31 28.61
CA THR A 9 -10.98 0.32 29.59
C THR A 9 -10.02 0.20 30.77
N ASN A 10 -10.56 -0.29 31.92
CA ASN A 10 -9.75 -0.72 33.05
C ASN A 10 -9.42 -2.20 32.88
N ILE A 11 -8.17 -2.57 33.03
CA ILE A 11 -7.67 -3.93 32.91
C ILE A 11 -7.05 -4.34 34.25
N ASP A 12 -7.57 -5.41 34.83
CA ASP A 12 -6.94 -6.05 35.98
C ASP A 12 -5.85 -6.99 35.52
N ILE A 13 -4.64 -6.79 36.04
CA ILE A 13 -3.48 -7.60 35.72
C ILE A 13 -3.19 -8.55 36.89
N GLU A 14 -3.23 -9.83 36.62
CA GLU A 14 -2.89 -10.89 37.58
C GLU A 14 -1.37 -11.05 37.69
N ALA A 15 -0.91 -11.51 38.84
CA ALA A 15 0.50 -11.85 39.01
C ALA A 15 0.86 -13.07 38.14
N THR A 16 1.93 -12.97 37.36
CA THR A 16 2.39 -14.02 36.45
C THR A 16 3.33 -15.03 37.11
N GLN A 17 3.76 -14.78 38.35
CA GLN A 17 4.66 -15.62 39.12
C GLN A 17 4.28 -15.60 40.61
N ASP A 18 4.58 -16.69 41.30
CA ASP A 18 4.45 -16.78 42.75
C ASP A 18 5.56 -15.99 43.43
N GLY A 19 5.21 -15.20 44.44
CA GLY A 19 6.17 -14.41 45.19
C GLY A 19 5.51 -13.33 46.06
N VAL A 20 6.34 -12.52 46.71
CA VAL A 20 5.88 -11.35 47.49
C VAL A 20 6.27 -10.08 46.78
N VAL A 21 5.38 -9.09 46.75
CA VAL A 21 5.71 -7.75 46.26
C VAL A 21 6.71 -7.11 47.21
N ARG A 22 7.96 -7.05 46.82
CA ARG A 22 9.07 -6.53 47.63
C ARG A 22 9.20 -5.01 47.52
N LYS A 23 8.85 -4.44 46.36
CA LYS A 23 8.87 -2.99 46.16
C LYS A 23 7.88 -2.60 45.05
N LEU A 24 7.11 -1.53 45.28
CA LEU A 24 6.38 -0.81 44.24
C LEU A 24 7.28 0.31 43.70
N LEU A 25 7.36 0.44 42.40
CA LEU A 25 8.20 1.41 41.70
C LEU A 25 7.42 2.64 41.22
N ILE A 26 6.10 2.58 41.33
CA ILE A 26 5.15 3.64 40.93
C ILE A 26 4.12 3.87 42.05
N GLN A 27 3.43 5.00 42.00
CA GLN A 27 2.34 5.34 42.89
C GLN A 27 0.98 5.28 42.19
N GLU A 28 -0.09 5.17 42.95
CA GLU A 28 -1.44 5.23 42.41
C GLU A 28 -1.69 6.56 41.67
N GLY A 29 -2.13 6.47 40.40
CA GLY A 29 -2.34 7.63 39.54
C GLY A 29 -1.16 8.02 38.65
N ASP A 30 0.00 7.35 38.75
CA ASP A 30 1.14 7.60 37.85
C ASP A 30 0.84 7.13 36.44
N VAL A 31 1.19 7.96 35.45
CA VAL A 31 1.10 7.63 34.02
C VAL A 31 2.49 7.23 33.52
N ILE A 32 2.66 5.99 33.15
CA ILE A 32 3.94 5.42 32.74
C ILE A 32 3.87 4.77 31.34
N PRO A 33 4.99 4.74 30.58
CA PRO A 33 5.10 3.95 29.35
C PRO A 33 4.91 2.45 29.59
N VAL A 34 4.27 1.75 28.63
CA VAL A 34 3.86 0.33 28.72
C VAL A 34 5.00 -0.66 29.01
N THR A 35 6.25 -0.28 28.84
CA THR A 35 7.42 -1.17 28.99
C THR A 35 8.22 -0.97 30.28
N LEU A 36 7.83 -0.03 31.13
CA LEU A 36 8.55 0.22 32.38
C LEU A 36 8.11 -0.74 33.50
N PRO A 37 9.05 -1.21 34.35
CA PRO A 37 8.73 -2.04 35.49
C PRO A 37 7.94 -1.24 36.55
N ILE A 38 6.89 -1.85 37.09
CA ILE A 38 5.96 -1.22 38.06
C ILE A 38 6.13 -1.76 39.48
N ALA A 39 6.60 -2.98 39.60
CA ALA A 39 6.81 -3.62 40.90
C ALA A 39 7.90 -4.70 40.78
N ILE A 40 8.57 -5.01 41.90
CA ILE A 40 9.46 -6.16 42.03
C ILE A 40 8.75 -7.23 42.86
N ILE A 41 8.62 -8.44 42.28
CA ILE A 41 8.12 -9.64 42.93
C ILE A 41 9.32 -10.59 43.12
N ALA A 42 9.55 -11.03 44.33
CA ALA A 42 10.67 -11.93 44.66
C ALA A 42 10.30 -12.81 45.86
N HIS A 43 11.13 -13.84 46.14
CA HIS A 43 10.99 -14.62 47.35
C HIS A 43 11.21 -13.74 48.62
N PRO A 44 10.57 -13.99 49.77
CA PRO A 44 10.68 -13.16 50.96
C PRO A 44 12.13 -12.88 51.40
N ASP A 45 13.03 -13.84 51.25
CA ASP A 45 14.44 -13.78 51.71
C ASP A 45 15.44 -13.47 50.57
N GLU A 46 14.94 -13.18 49.36
CA GLU A 46 15.79 -12.91 48.19
C GLU A 46 16.37 -11.50 48.24
N ASP A 47 17.68 -11.35 47.96
CA ASP A 47 18.31 -10.05 47.83
C ASP A 47 17.93 -9.41 46.48
N ILE A 48 17.31 -8.24 46.53
CA ILE A 48 16.83 -7.50 45.36
C ILE A 48 17.70 -6.28 45.03
N SER A 49 18.86 -6.14 45.68
CA SER A 49 19.72 -4.96 45.56
C SER A 49 20.23 -4.78 44.14
N ASP A 50 20.61 -5.85 43.44
CA ASP A 50 21.05 -5.80 42.03
C ASP A 50 19.92 -5.38 41.09
N LEU A 51 18.69 -5.91 41.29
CA LEU A 51 17.51 -5.53 40.51
C LEU A 51 17.15 -4.05 40.71
N LEU A 52 17.35 -3.53 41.92
CA LEU A 52 17.14 -2.10 42.19
C LEU A 52 18.21 -1.22 41.53
N ALA A 53 19.45 -1.66 41.52
CA ALA A 53 20.57 -0.95 40.88
C ALA A 53 20.35 -0.89 39.36
N ASP A 54 19.86 -1.98 38.73
CA ASP A 54 19.51 -2.04 37.30
C ASP A 54 18.34 -1.11 36.93
N ILE A 55 17.38 -0.93 37.84
CA ILE A 55 16.22 -0.06 37.63
C ILE A 55 16.55 1.41 37.89
N GLU A 56 17.39 1.69 38.88
CA GLU A 56 17.88 3.04 39.22
C GLU A 56 18.98 3.53 38.26
N SER A 57 19.58 2.62 37.48
CA SER A 57 20.50 2.94 36.39
C SER A 57 19.74 2.73 35.04
N PRO A 58 19.11 3.75 34.45
CA PRO A 58 18.46 3.60 33.17
C PRO A 58 19.53 3.40 32.09
N SER A 59 19.82 2.15 31.76
CA SER A 59 20.52 1.81 30.52
C SER A 59 19.58 2.08 29.34
N GLY A 60 19.62 3.32 28.84
CA GLY A 60 18.82 3.69 27.68
C GLY A 60 18.64 5.18 27.42
N THR A 61 19.28 6.07 28.20
CA THR A 61 19.41 7.47 27.81
C THR A 61 20.77 7.98 28.27
N GLU A 62 21.80 7.76 27.48
CA GLU A 62 23.07 8.48 27.66
C GLU A 62 22.86 9.98 27.39
N LYS A 63 22.66 10.74 28.45
CA LYS A 63 23.08 12.14 28.46
C LYS A 63 24.61 12.15 28.58
N VAL A 64 25.27 12.23 27.45
CA VAL A 64 26.72 12.51 27.44
C VAL A 64 26.90 13.98 27.79
N GLU A 65 27.05 14.29 29.08
CA GLU A 65 27.76 15.50 29.52
C GLU A 65 29.26 15.25 29.37
N ARG A 66 29.81 15.71 28.26
CA ARG A 66 31.26 15.80 28.11
C ARG A 66 31.75 17.00 28.90
N THR A 67 32.34 16.77 30.08
CA THR A 67 33.27 17.70 30.73
C THR A 67 34.56 17.72 29.92
N VAL A 68 34.85 18.86 29.31
CA VAL A 68 36.09 19.17 28.61
C VAL A 68 37.11 19.68 29.66
N PRO A 69 38.35 19.14 29.74
CA PRO A 69 39.45 19.83 30.41
C PRO A 69 39.89 21.03 29.56
N ARG A 70 39.93 22.20 30.15
CA ARG A 70 40.57 23.38 29.56
C ARG A 70 42.08 23.20 29.62
N ASP A 71 42.73 23.28 28.45
CA ASP A 71 44.13 23.76 28.37
C ASP A 71 44.21 24.77 27.21
N ASP A 72 44.64 25.96 27.58
CA ASP A 72 44.94 27.07 26.72
C ASP A 72 46.20 26.80 25.88
N LYS A 73 46.12 27.04 24.58
CA LYS A 73 47.13 27.86 23.83
C LYS A 73 46.80 27.95 22.33
N ASP A 74 46.52 29.17 21.96
CA ASP A 74 46.76 29.84 20.67
C ASP A 74 47.06 29.02 19.40
N LYS A 75 46.23 29.09 18.35
CA LYS A 75 46.49 29.88 17.13
C LYS A 75 45.46 29.71 16.00
N LYS A 76 44.96 30.87 15.56
CA LYS A 76 44.63 31.27 14.18
C LYS A 76 43.56 30.50 13.40
N THR A 77 42.40 31.16 13.33
CA THR A 77 41.56 31.47 12.14
C THR A 77 41.57 30.48 10.98
N ALA A 78 40.48 29.74 10.86
CA ALA A 78 39.77 29.54 9.60
C ALA A 78 38.27 29.65 9.90
N ASN A 79 37.61 30.64 9.34
CA ASN A 79 36.18 30.79 9.35
C ASN A 79 35.56 29.58 8.62
N ASN A 80 35.02 28.63 9.37
CA ASN A 80 33.87 27.83 8.93
C ASN A 80 32.81 28.04 10.01
N ALA A 81 31.88 28.96 9.74
CA ALA A 81 30.63 28.99 10.45
C ALA A 81 29.92 27.68 10.09
N ASP A 82 29.87 26.71 11.01
CA ASP A 82 28.89 25.63 10.98
C ASP A 82 27.51 26.28 11.03
N SER A 83 26.98 26.63 9.87
CA SER A 83 25.61 27.07 9.75
C SER A 83 24.73 25.86 10.03
N LYS A 84 24.21 25.78 11.25
CA LYS A 84 23.25 24.74 11.66
C LYS A 84 22.12 24.72 10.64
N MET A 85 21.91 23.60 9.96
CA MET A 85 20.83 23.46 8.99
C MET A 85 19.46 23.63 9.67
N ASP A 86 18.47 24.09 8.91
CA ASP A 86 17.11 24.31 9.44
C ASP A 86 16.47 23.02 9.92
N TYR A 87 16.72 21.90 9.20
CA TYR A 87 16.18 20.57 9.49
C TYR A 87 17.24 19.47 9.36
N GLU A 88 17.05 18.37 10.11
CA GLU A 88 17.82 17.15 9.92
C GLU A 88 17.27 16.31 8.77
N VAL A 89 15.91 16.37 8.56
CA VAL A 89 15.24 15.66 7.46
C VAL A 89 14.20 16.58 6.80
N ILE A 90 14.30 16.71 5.48
CA ILE A 90 13.29 17.35 4.64
C ILE A 90 12.61 16.26 3.79
N VAL A 91 11.28 16.17 3.85
CA VAL A 91 10.51 15.26 3.01
C VAL A 91 9.76 16.07 1.95
N ILE A 92 9.93 15.70 0.67
CA ILE A 92 9.28 16.36 -0.45
C ILE A 92 8.17 15.46 -1.01
N GLY A 93 6.92 15.84 -0.78
CA GLY A 93 5.71 15.11 -1.14
C GLY A 93 5.01 14.48 0.05
N GLY A 94 3.71 14.72 0.20
CA GLY A 94 2.86 14.28 1.32
C GLY A 94 2.03 13.03 1.05
N GLY A 95 2.43 12.22 0.05
CA GLY A 95 1.82 10.91 -0.23
C GLY A 95 2.13 9.85 0.84
N PRO A 96 1.65 8.59 0.68
CA PRO A 96 1.82 7.53 1.68
C PRO A 96 3.27 7.33 2.14
N GLY A 97 4.24 7.36 1.22
CA GLY A 97 5.65 7.28 1.58
C GLY A 97 6.12 8.49 2.37
N GLY A 98 5.76 9.70 1.89
CA GLY A 98 6.26 10.95 2.46
C GLY A 98 5.73 11.24 3.87
N TYR A 99 4.41 11.18 4.09
CA TYR A 99 3.89 11.46 5.45
C TYR A 99 4.33 10.40 6.47
N VAL A 100 4.44 9.14 6.05
CA VAL A 100 4.96 8.06 6.93
C VAL A 100 6.42 8.29 7.26
N ALA A 101 7.26 8.64 6.27
CA ALA A 101 8.66 8.98 6.49
C ALA A 101 8.81 10.18 7.45
N ALA A 102 8.03 11.25 7.23
CA ALA A 102 8.10 12.44 8.07
C ALA A 102 7.71 12.15 9.54
N ILE A 103 6.63 11.39 9.75
CA ILE A 103 6.21 10.98 11.09
C ILE A 103 7.26 10.09 11.74
N LYS A 104 7.73 9.06 11.04
CA LYS A 104 8.77 8.13 11.55
C LYS A 104 10.05 8.88 11.90
N SER A 105 10.48 9.83 11.08
CA SER A 105 11.66 10.67 11.33
C SER A 105 11.51 11.49 12.61
N ALA A 106 10.37 12.13 12.80
CA ALA A 106 10.07 12.89 14.01
C ALA A 106 10.02 11.99 15.26
N GLN A 107 9.44 10.78 15.15
CA GLN A 107 9.41 9.78 16.25
C GLN A 107 10.82 9.31 16.66
N LEU A 108 11.75 9.29 15.73
CA LEU A 108 13.18 9.01 16.01
C LEU A 108 13.96 10.26 16.45
N GLY A 109 13.26 11.34 16.82
CA GLY A 109 13.85 12.55 17.40
C GLY A 109 14.46 13.51 16.40
N LYS A 110 14.28 13.30 15.09
CA LYS A 110 14.83 14.19 14.06
C LYS A 110 13.98 15.44 13.87
N LYS A 111 14.59 16.60 13.77
CA LYS A 111 13.91 17.84 13.39
C LYS A 111 13.51 17.74 11.92
N THR A 112 12.21 17.55 11.67
CA THR A 112 11.67 17.18 10.36
C THR A 112 10.69 18.21 9.83
N CYS A 113 10.78 18.53 8.53
CA CYS A 113 9.70 19.17 7.81
C CYS A 113 9.23 18.32 6.62
N ILE A 114 7.97 18.56 6.22
CA ILE A 114 7.38 17.99 5.02
C ILE A 114 6.82 19.09 4.13
N ILE A 115 7.10 18.98 2.83
CA ILE A 115 6.64 19.94 1.81
C ILE A 115 5.61 19.24 0.95
N GLU A 116 4.40 19.82 0.83
CA GLU A 116 3.34 19.28 -0.03
C GLU A 116 2.73 20.43 -0.87
N LYS A 117 2.56 20.16 -2.18
CA LYS A 117 2.02 21.16 -3.11
C LYS A 117 0.49 21.19 -3.13
N ASP A 118 -0.17 20.05 -2.88
CA ASP A 118 -1.62 19.89 -2.93
C ASP A 118 -2.19 19.51 -1.56
N ALA A 119 -2.64 18.26 -1.41
CA ALA A 119 -3.24 17.72 -0.21
C ALA A 119 -2.48 16.50 0.32
N PHE A 120 -2.36 16.40 1.64
CA PHE A 120 -1.76 15.22 2.27
C PHE A 120 -2.51 13.93 1.94
N GLY A 121 -1.76 12.81 1.95
CA GLY A 121 -2.24 11.52 1.50
C GLY A 121 -1.99 11.26 0.01
N GLY A 122 -1.59 12.29 -0.76
CA GLY A 122 -1.20 12.21 -2.16
C GLY A 122 -2.25 11.53 -3.05
N THR A 123 -1.80 10.88 -4.12
CA THR A 123 -2.69 10.16 -5.06
C THR A 123 -3.56 9.13 -4.35
N CYS A 124 -3.03 8.37 -3.41
CA CYS A 124 -3.77 7.27 -2.76
C CYS A 124 -5.05 7.74 -2.05
N LEU A 125 -4.97 8.77 -1.20
CA LEU A 125 -6.14 9.26 -0.47
C LEU A 125 -7.06 10.13 -1.34
N ASN A 126 -6.49 10.93 -2.25
CA ASN A 126 -7.25 11.98 -2.93
C ASN A 126 -7.76 11.59 -4.31
N ALA A 127 -6.99 10.78 -5.08
CA ALA A 127 -7.27 10.49 -6.49
C ALA A 127 -6.87 9.05 -6.91
N GLY A 128 -6.93 8.08 -5.99
CA GLY A 128 -6.50 6.70 -6.26
C GLY A 128 -7.22 5.68 -5.39
N CYS A 129 -6.48 5.06 -4.46
CA CYS A 129 -6.94 3.90 -3.69
C CYS A 129 -8.29 4.13 -3.00
N ILE A 130 -8.35 5.12 -2.13
CA ILE A 130 -9.52 5.34 -1.25
C ILE A 130 -10.78 5.74 -2.05
N PRO A 131 -10.73 6.77 -2.93
CA PRO A 131 -11.91 7.11 -3.70
C PRO A 131 -12.39 5.97 -4.60
N THR A 132 -11.49 5.21 -5.24
CA THR A 132 -11.87 4.05 -6.06
C THR A 132 -12.59 3.00 -5.23
N LYS A 133 -12.06 2.62 -4.06
CA LYS A 133 -12.67 1.62 -3.17
C LYS A 133 -14.01 2.09 -2.61
N ALA A 134 -14.17 3.40 -2.37
CA ALA A 134 -15.46 3.97 -1.99
C ALA A 134 -16.52 3.83 -3.09
N LEU A 135 -16.14 3.98 -4.36
CA LEU A 135 -17.01 3.78 -5.52
C LEU A 135 -17.35 2.30 -5.71
N LEU A 136 -16.33 1.41 -5.68
CA LEU A 136 -16.50 -0.04 -5.80
C LEU A 136 -17.48 -0.57 -4.76
N ARG A 137 -17.33 -0.17 -3.48
CA ARG A 137 -18.24 -0.61 -2.40
C ARG A 137 -19.70 -0.20 -2.65
N SER A 138 -19.94 0.92 -3.34
CA SER A 138 -21.31 1.34 -3.68
C SER A 138 -21.95 0.41 -4.72
N VAL A 139 -21.18 -0.04 -5.72
CA VAL A 139 -21.64 -1.02 -6.71
C VAL A 139 -21.85 -2.40 -6.07
N GLU A 140 -20.96 -2.82 -5.17
CA GLU A 140 -21.13 -4.06 -4.40
C GLU A 140 -22.44 -4.05 -3.60
N SER A 141 -22.72 -2.94 -2.89
CA SER A 141 -23.97 -2.78 -2.15
C SER A 141 -25.18 -2.83 -3.06
N LEU A 142 -25.11 -2.23 -4.26
CA LEU A 142 -26.20 -2.33 -5.25
C LEU A 142 -26.40 -3.76 -5.72
N LYS A 143 -25.32 -4.50 -5.95
CA LYS A 143 -25.37 -5.92 -6.31
C LYS A 143 -26.01 -6.74 -5.19
N GLU A 144 -25.63 -6.53 -3.93
CA GLU A 144 -26.23 -7.19 -2.75
C GLU A 144 -27.76 -6.95 -2.70
N VAL A 145 -28.21 -5.70 -2.97
CA VAL A 145 -29.64 -5.38 -3.07
C VAL A 145 -30.32 -6.12 -4.20
N LYS A 146 -29.71 -6.18 -5.37
CA LYS A 146 -30.29 -6.88 -6.55
C LYS A 146 -30.36 -8.40 -6.35
N GLU A 147 -29.47 -8.98 -5.57
CA GLU A 147 -29.37 -10.42 -5.28
C GLU A 147 -30.09 -10.82 -3.98
N CYS A 148 -30.71 -9.88 -3.25
CA CYS A 148 -31.25 -10.08 -1.91
C CYS A 148 -32.33 -11.18 -1.81
N ALA A 149 -33.05 -11.47 -2.88
CA ALA A 149 -34.06 -12.53 -2.92
C ALA A 149 -33.48 -13.92 -2.64
N ALA A 150 -32.22 -14.16 -3.03
CA ALA A 150 -31.50 -15.41 -2.73
C ALA A 150 -31.31 -15.65 -1.21
N PHE A 151 -31.37 -14.58 -0.41
CA PHE A 151 -31.27 -14.59 1.05
C PHE A 151 -32.62 -14.51 1.75
N GLY A 152 -33.71 -14.66 1.02
CA GLY A 152 -35.07 -14.65 1.55
C GLY A 152 -35.62 -13.24 1.86
N ILE A 153 -34.99 -12.17 1.37
CA ILE A 153 -35.46 -10.80 1.52
C ILE A 153 -36.50 -10.53 0.44
N ILE A 154 -37.69 -10.09 0.86
CA ILE A 154 -38.85 -9.83 0.00
C ILE A 154 -39.27 -8.36 0.08
N ASN A 155 -40.13 -7.91 -0.83
CA ASN A 155 -40.67 -6.54 -0.91
C ASN A 155 -39.60 -5.47 -1.19
N VAL A 156 -38.53 -5.84 -1.90
CA VAL A 156 -37.51 -4.92 -2.42
C VAL A 156 -37.71 -4.75 -3.92
N ASP A 157 -37.78 -3.50 -4.38
CA ASP A 157 -37.85 -3.18 -5.81
C ASP A 157 -36.45 -3.25 -6.43
N VAL A 158 -36.00 -4.48 -6.74
CA VAL A 158 -34.64 -4.75 -7.26
C VAL A 158 -34.45 -4.27 -8.69
N GLU A 159 -35.54 -4.20 -9.49
CA GLU A 159 -35.46 -3.80 -10.90
C GLU A 159 -35.19 -2.30 -11.06
N ASN A 160 -35.75 -1.47 -10.18
CA ASN A 160 -35.53 -0.03 -10.17
C ASN A 160 -34.37 0.39 -9.26
N ALA A 161 -33.72 -0.55 -8.57
CA ALA A 161 -32.57 -0.25 -7.73
C ALA A 161 -31.39 0.28 -8.57
N SER A 162 -30.94 1.48 -8.27
CA SER A 162 -29.85 2.17 -8.97
C SER A 162 -29.02 3.01 -7.98
N LEU A 163 -27.86 3.48 -8.44
CA LEU A 163 -27.01 4.37 -7.62
C LEU A 163 -27.47 5.84 -7.76
N ASP A 164 -27.68 6.51 -6.63
CA ASP A 164 -27.63 7.97 -6.60
C ASP A 164 -26.17 8.41 -6.60
N LEU A 165 -25.65 8.75 -7.78
CA LEU A 165 -24.23 9.09 -7.92
C LEU A 165 -23.85 10.34 -7.12
N LYS A 166 -24.78 11.30 -6.92
CA LYS A 166 -24.53 12.50 -6.08
C LYS A 166 -24.27 12.11 -4.63
N GLN A 167 -25.06 11.17 -4.10
CA GLN A 167 -24.85 10.64 -2.75
C GLN A 167 -23.59 9.80 -2.64
N VAL A 168 -23.28 8.99 -3.67
CA VAL A 168 -22.03 8.21 -3.75
C VAL A 168 -20.81 9.14 -3.72
N GLN A 169 -20.82 10.20 -4.53
CA GLN A 169 -19.76 11.21 -4.54
C GLN A 169 -19.63 11.95 -3.22
N LYS A 170 -20.75 12.31 -2.59
CA LYS A 170 -20.75 12.95 -1.26
C LYS A 170 -20.10 12.03 -0.21
N ARG A 171 -20.47 10.74 -0.20
CA ARG A 171 -19.88 9.74 0.71
C ARG A 171 -18.38 9.62 0.47
N LYS A 172 -17.95 9.49 -0.78
CA LYS A 172 -16.53 9.42 -1.15
C LYS A 172 -15.75 10.63 -0.64
N ARG A 173 -16.24 11.85 -0.89
CA ARG A 173 -15.61 13.11 -0.45
C ARG A 173 -15.49 13.22 1.06
N ASN A 174 -16.49 12.75 1.81
CA ASN A 174 -16.45 12.73 3.27
C ASN A 174 -15.35 11.80 3.79
N ILE A 175 -15.24 10.59 3.25
CA ILE A 175 -14.19 9.62 3.61
C ILE A 175 -12.80 10.22 3.35
N ILE A 176 -12.60 10.82 2.17
CA ILE A 176 -11.33 11.48 1.83
C ILE A 176 -11.00 12.58 2.84
N LYS A 177 -11.97 13.45 3.12
CA LYS A 177 -11.80 14.56 4.06
C LYS A 177 -11.42 14.08 5.47
N GLU A 178 -12.07 13.05 5.97
CA GLU A 178 -11.76 12.46 7.28
C GLU A 178 -10.32 11.93 7.32
N LEU A 179 -9.90 11.17 6.32
CA LEU A 179 -8.56 10.60 6.26
C LEU A 179 -7.47 11.67 6.08
N VAL A 180 -7.69 12.66 5.22
CA VAL A 180 -6.76 13.80 5.04
C VAL A 180 -6.61 14.58 6.34
N ASN A 181 -7.72 14.84 7.05
CA ASN A 181 -7.68 15.48 8.36
C ASN A 181 -6.94 14.64 9.39
N GLY A 182 -7.09 13.31 9.34
CA GLY A 182 -6.33 12.37 10.17
C GLY A 182 -4.83 12.50 9.96
N VAL A 183 -4.37 12.48 8.69
CA VAL A 183 -2.94 12.66 8.36
C VAL A 183 -2.42 14.00 8.87
N ASN A 184 -3.16 15.10 8.64
CA ASN A 184 -2.79 16.43 9.15
C ASN A 184 -2.71 16.44 10.70
N GLY A 185 -3.61 15.73 11.37
CA GLY A 185 -3.60 15.56 12.83
C GLY A 185 -2.34 14.83 13.30
N LEU A 186 -1.98 13.72 12.64
CA LEU A 186 -0.80 12.92 12.95
C LEU A 186 0.51 13.71 12.75
N LEU A 187 0.64 14.46 11.67
CA LEU A 187 1.80 15.31 11.42
C LEU A 187 1.99 16.34 12.55
N ARG A 188 0.91 17.02 12.95
CA ARG A 188 0.93 17.99 14.06
C ARG A 188 1.27 17.34 15.40
N ALA A 189 0.65 16.19 15.72
CA ALA A 189 0.91 15.47 16.96
C ALA A 189 2.35 15.04 17.09
N ASN A 190 3.01 14.68 15.97
CA ASN A 190 4.42 14.33 15.92
C ASN A 190 5.34 15.55 15.72
N LYS A 191 4.83 16.78 15.78
CA LYS A 191 5.60 18.03 15.66
C LYS A 191 6.41 18.13 14.35
N VAL A 192 5.88 17.57 13.27
CA VAL A 192 6.44 17.74 11.92
C VAL A 192 6.05 19.13 11.41
N ASP A 193 7.05 19.91 10.98
CA ASP A 193 6.80 21.21 10.35
C ASP A 193 6.23 21.00 8.95
N VAL A 194 5.06 21.60 8.68
CA VAL A 194 4.37 21.49 7.39
C VAL A 194 4.59 22.74 6.57
N ILE A 195 5.10 22.59 5.34
CA ILE A 195 5.31 23.67 4.39
C ILE A 195 4.47 23.40 3.14
N GLN A 196 3.51 24.28 2.90
CA GLN A 196 2.68 24.21 1.68
C GLN A 196 3.41 24.85 0.52
N GLY A 197 3.55 24.12 -0.60
CA GLY A 197 4.13 24.63 -1.84
C GLY A 197 4.91 23.59 -2.63
N SER A 198 5.38 24.01 -3.82
CA SER A 198 6.23 23.19 -4.68
C SER A 198 7.70 23.37 -4.31
N ALA A 199 8.38 22.26 -4.10
CA ALA A 199 9.81 22.21 -3.78
C ALA A 199 10.66 22.21 -5.04
N SER A 200 11.84 22.83 -4.98
CA SER A 200 12.86 22.75 -6.04
C SER A 200 14.26 22.79 -5.41
N PHE A 201 15.18 21.95 -5.89
CA PHE A 201 16.57 21.97 -5.47
C PHE A 201 17.27 23.24 -5.91
N ILE A 202 17.98 23.90 -4.98
CA ILE A 202 18.98 24.94 -5.27
C ILE A 202 20.37 24.29 -5.30
N ASP A 203 20.65 23.46 -4.30
CA ASP A 203 21.83 22.61 -4.17
C ASP A 203 21.46 21.33 -3.37
N LYS A 204 22.44 20.47 -3.09
CA LYS A 204 22.20 19.16 -2.44
C LYS A 204 21.57 19.24 -1.05
N ASN A 205 21.68 20.38 -0.38
CA ASN A 205 21.18 20.59 0.98
C ASN A 205 20.13 21.71 1.07
N THR A 206 19.89 22.45 -0.02
CA THR A 206 19.00 23.63 -0.02
C THR A 206 17.81 23.43 -0.96
N ILE A 207 16.62 23.56 -0.40
CA ILE A 207 15.34 23.47 -1.13
C ILE A 207 14.67 24.85 -1.15
N ALA A 208 14.24 25.28 -2.33
CA ALA A 208 13.35 26.43 -2.51
C ALA A 208 11.89 25.99 -2.43
N VAL A 209 11.05 26.77 -1.74
CA VAL A 209 9.58 26.64 -1.73
C VAL A 209 9.00 28.04 -1.87
N GLY A 210 8.61 28.43 -3.08
CA GLY A 210 8.32 29.82 -3.41
C GLY A 210 9.55 30.71 -3.13
N ASP A 211 9.37 31.79 -2.35
CA ASP A 211 10.46 32.70 -1.97
C ASP A 211 11.29 32.20 -0.76
N ARG A 212 10.89 31.11 -0.12
CA ARG A 212 11.60 30.54 1.04
C ARG A 212 12.72 29.62 0.58
N LYS A 213 13.86 29.68 1.28
CA LYS A 213 14.92 28.68 1.18
C LYS A 213 15.03 27.97 2.53
N ILE A 214 15.08 26.68 2.50
CA ILE A 214 15.25 25.83 3.68
C ILE A 214 16.41 24.88 3.46
N THR A 215 17.12 24.56 4.53
CA THR A 215 18.30 23.70 4.48
C THR A 215 18.07 22.42 5.28
N GLY A 216 18.57 21.27 4.78
CA GLY A 216 18.44 19.98 5.42
C GLY A 216 19.67 19.11 5.26
N GLU A 217 19.96 18.32 6.30
CA GLU A 217 21.05 17.35 6.27
C GLU A 217 20.72 16.18 5.33
N ASN A 218 19.48 15.69 5.40
CA ASN A 218 18.95 14.61 4.56
C ASN A 218 17.67 15.03 3.86
N ILE A 219 17.50 14.62 2.62
CA ILE A 219 16.33 14.95 1.82
C ILE A 219 15.71 13.65 1.29
N ILE A 220 14.40 13.47 1.51
CA ILE A 220 13.63 12.33 1.01
C ILE A 220 12.70 12.83 -0.09
N ILE A 221 12.91 12.37 -1.32
CA ILE A 221 12.06 12.65 -2.48
C ILE A 221 10.94 11.62 -2.50
N ALA A 222 9.69 12.08 -2.33
CA ALA A 222 8.47 11.26 -2.29
C ALA A 222 7.37 11.86 -3.19
N THR A 223 7.75 12.41 -4.33
CA THR A 223 6.90 13.18 -5.25
C THR A 223 5.91 12.33 -6.04
N GLY A 224 6.08 10.99 -6.02
CA GLY A 224 5.11 10.06 -6.57
C GLY A 224 5.16 9.93 -8.09
N SER A 225 3.99 9.88 -8.72
CA SER A 225 3.83 9.63 -10.15
C SER A 225 2.66 10.40 -10.74
N SER A 226 2.65 10.56 -12.06
CA SER A 226 1.58 11.15 -12.86
C SER A 226 1.02 10.14 -13.87
N THR A 227 -0.15 10.43 -14.47
CA THR A 227 -0.75 9.57 -15.49
C THR A 227 0.08 9.62 -16.77
N LYS A 228 0.41 8.46 -17.33
CA LYS A 228 1.14 8.34 -18.59
C LYS A 228 0.29 8.87 -19.74
N LYS A 229 0.86 9.79 -20.52
CA LYS A 229 0.22 10.31 -21.74
C LYS A 229 0.33 9.27 -22.86
N LEU A 230 -0.71 9.16 -23.68
CA LEU A 230 -0.73 8.29 -24.85
C LEU A 230 -0.39 9.14 -26.10
N PRO A 231 0.71 8.87 -26.80
CA PRO A 231 1.15 9.68 -27.94
C PRO A 231 0.42 9.27 -29.24
N ILE A 232 -0.89 9.47 -29.29
CA ILE A 232 -1.76 9.19 -30.44
C ILE A 232 -2.61 10.44 -30.74
N PRO A 233 -3.18 10.57 -31.95
CA PRO A 233 -4.17 11.58 -32.27
C PRO A 233 -5.39 11.47 -31.36
N ILE A 234 -5.78 12.59 -30.76
CA ILE A 234 -6.98 12.69 -29.92
C ILE A 234 -7.79 13.89 -30.40
N SER A 235 -9.05 13.67 -30.75
CA SER A 235 -9.96 14.76 -31.12
C SER A 235 -10.17 15.71 -29.94
N GLU A 236 -10.12 17.02 -30.18
CA GLU A 236 -10.40 18.03 -29.15
C GLU A 236 -11.83 17.95 -28.59
N LYS A 237 -12.74 17.33 -29.35
CA LYS A 237 -14.14 17.16 -28.93
C LYS A 237 -14.38 15.83 -28.20
N ALA A 238 -13.40 14.93 -28.15
CA ALA A 238 -13.52 13.66 -27.45
C ALA A 238 -13.57 13.89 -25.94
N ASN A 239 -14.49 13.21 -25.25
CA ASN A 239 -14.55 13.20 -23.80
C ASN A 239 -13.54 12.19 -23.24
N VAL A 240 -12.31 12.62 -23.05
CA VAL A 240 -11.20 11.78 -22.58
C VAL A 240 -10.90 12.10 -21.12
N LEU A 241 -10.92 11.06 -20.29
CA LEU A 241 -10.75 11.11 -18.86
C LEU A 241 -9.45 10.37 -18.47
N THR A 242 -8.75 10.88 -17.49
CA THR A 242 -7.82 10.07 -16.69
C THR A 242 -8.56 9.45 -15.50
N SER A 243 -7.87 8.63 -14.70
CA SER A 243 -8.46 8.07 -13.48
C SER A 243 -8.90 9.16 -12.48
N LYS A 244 -8.25 10.33 -12.49
CA LYS A 244 -8.59 11.46 -11.60
C LYS A 244 -9.95 12.05 -11.97
N GLU A 245 -10.17 12.36 -13.25
CA GLU A 245 -11.46 12.89 -13.73
C GLU A 245 -12.57 11.83 -13.62
N ALA A 246 -12.27 10.55 -13.91
CA ALA A 246 -13.24 9.47 -13.79
C ALA A 246 -13.74 9.24 -12.34
N LEU A 247 -12.92 9.55 -11.34
CA LEU A 247 -13.36 9.55 -9.93
C LEU A 247 -14.35 10.66 -9.59
N GLU A 248 -14.41 11.73 -10.38
CA GLU A 248 -15.29 12.89 -10.15
C GLU A 248 -16.49 12.94 -11.10
N LEU A 249 -16.79 11.84 -11.80
CA LEU A 249 -17.99 11.75 -12.66
C LEU A 249 -19.25 12.09 -11.85
N GLU A 250 -20.07 13.00 -12.39
CA GLU A 250 -21.36 13.38 -11.80
C GLU A 250 -22.52 12.54 -12.37
N GLU A 251 -22.30 11.91 -13.53
CA GLU A 251 -23.24 11.01 -14.21
C GLU A 251 -22.46 9.83 -14.78
N ILE A 252 -23.10 8.65 -14.79
CA ILE A 252 -22.54 7.47 -15.44
C ILE A 252 -22.74 7.60 -16.96
N PRO A 253 -21.66 7.55 -17.75
CA PRO A 253 -21.79 7.65 -19.20
C PRO A 253 -22.53 6.42 -19.75
N GLU A 254 -23.36 6.61 -20.79
CA GLU A 254 -24.05 5.52 -21.46
C GLU A 254 -23.10 4.43 -21.97
N SER A 255 -21.93 4.86 -22.49
CA SER A 255 -20.86 3.96 -22.91
C SER A 255 -19.48 4.56 -22.66
N ILE A 256 -18.54 3.69 -22.37
CA ILE A 256 -17.15 4.09 -22.14
C ILE A 256 -16.16 3.05 -22.69
N VAL A 257 -15.13 3.54 -23.38
CA VAL A 257 -13.97 2.72 -23.76
C VAL A 257 -12.82 2.99 -22.77
N ILE A 258 -12.31 1.93 -22.16
CA ILE A 258 -11.16 1.98 -21.25
C ILE A 258 -9.93 1.50 -22.00
N ILE A 259 -8.96 2.37 -22.18
CA ILE A 259 -7.70 2.05 -22.84
C ILE A 259 -6.69 1.62 -21.78
N GLY A 260 -6.37 0.30 -21.77
CA GLY A 260 -5.52 -0.37 -20.79
C GLY A 260 -6.31 -1.26 -19.83
N GLY A 261 -5.98 -2.55 -19.84
CA GLY A 261 -6.56 -3.60 -18.99
C GLY A 261 -5.74 -3.89 -17.71
N GLY A 262 -4.96 -2.93 -17.22
CA GLY A 262 -4.29 -3.02 -15.92
C GLY A 262 -5.27 -2.85 -14.75
N VAL A 263 -4.73 -2.82 -13.52
CA VAL A 263 -5.53 -2.75 -12.27
C VAL A 263 -6.53 -1.59 -12.29
N ILE A 264 -6.07 -0.38 -12.65
CA ILE A 264 -6.93 0.82 -12.72
C ILE A 264 -8.06 0.61 -13.71
N GLY A 265 -7.74 0.14 -14.93
CA GLY A 265 -8.74 -0.08 -15.98
C GLY A 265 -9.79 -1.12 -15.59
N VAL A 266 -9.37 -2.22 -14.99
CA VAL A 266 -10.24 -3.30 -14.54
C VAL A 266 -11.16 -2.87 -13.39
N GLU A 267 -10.64 -2.14 -12.38
CA GLU A 267 -11.44 -1.62 -11.28
C GLU A 267 -12.49 -0.61 -11.77
N PHE A 268 -12.12 0.30 -12.67
CA PHE A 268 -13.09 1.22 -13.28
C PHE A 268 -14.09 0.50 -14.20
N ALA A 269 -13.65 -0.51 -14.95
CA ALA A 269 -14.55 -1.31 -15.76
C ALA A 269 -15.62 -1.99 -14.89
N TYR A 270 -15.20 -2.59 -13.78
CA TYR A 270 -16.09 -3.22 -12.81
C TYR A 270 -17.08 -2.19 -12.21
N PHE A 271 -16.58 -1.03 -11.76
CA PHE A 271 -17.41 0.04 -11.20
C PHE A 271 -18.44 0.52 -12.22
N LEU A 272 -18.01 0.92 -13.42
CA LEU A 272 -18.87 1.55 -14.43
C LEU A 272 -19.90 0.57 -15.00
N ALA A 273 -19.51 -0.68 -15.25
CA ALA A 273 -20.45 -1.72 -15.69
C ALA A 273 -21.49 -2.04 -14.60
N GLY A 274 -21.05 -2.17 -13.35
CA GLY A 274 -21.96 -2.36 -12.21
C GLY A 274 -22.89 -1.19 -11.96
N ALA A 275 -22.50 0.03 -12.35
CA ALA A 275 -23.30 1.24 -12.30
C ALA A 275 -24.22 1.41 -13.54
N GLY A 276 -24.13 0.52 -14.56
CA GLY A 276 -25.01 0.49 -15.72
C GLY A 276 -24.43 1.02 -17.03
N ALA A 277 -23.15 1.40 -17.09
CA ALA A 277 -22.50 1.78 -18.34
C ALA A 277 -22.24 0.58 -19.26
N LYS A 278 -22.29 0.79 -20.57
CA LYS A 278 -21.73 -0.16 -21.55
C LYS A 278 -20.23 0.02 -21.61
N VAL A 279 -19.47 -0.96 -21.13
CA VAL A 279 -17.99 -0.85 -20.98
C VAL A 279 -17.27 -1.70 -22.00
N THR A 280 -16.22 -1.15 -22.59
CA THR A 280 -15.28 -1.86 -23.46
C THR A 280 -13.85 -1.61 -22.97
N ILE A 281 -13.07 -2.67 -22.76
CA ILE A 281 -11.62 -2.60 -22.48
C ILE A 281 -10.86 -2.87 -23.78
N VAL A 282 -9.91 -1.98 -24.10
CA VAL A 282 -8.95 -2.18 -25.20
C VAL A 282 -7.55 -2.29 -24.61
N GLU A 283 -6.97 -3.49 -24.66
CA GLU A 283 -5.67 -3.81 -24.08
C GLU A 283 -4.65 -4.15 -25.16
N PHE A 284 -3.48 -3.52 -25.09
CA PHE A 284 -2.38 -3.74 -26.02
C PHE A 284 -1.75 -5.13 -25.89
N LEU A 285 -1.66 -5.64 -24.67
CA LEU A 285 -1.09 -6.96 -24.38
C LEU A 285 -2.08 -8.09 -24.74
N ASP A 286 -1.59 -9.32 -24.68
CA ASP A 286 -2.37 -10.53 -24.97
C ASP A 286 -3.44 -10.85 -23.93
N ARG A 287 -3.41 -10.21 -22.77
CA ARG A 287 -4.36 -10.38 -21.64
C ARG A 287 -4.46 -9.13 -20.78
N ILE A 288 -5.58 -9.00 -20.08
CA ILE A 288 -5.71 -8.03 -18.98
C ILE A 288 -4.89 -8.48 -17.77
N LEU A 289 -4.61 -7.57 -16.83
CA LEU A 289 -3.90 -7.84 -15.56
C LEU A 289 -2.59 -8.65 -15.77
N PRO A 290 -1.66 -8.18 -16.59
CA PRO A 290 -0.50 -8.98 -17.03
C PRO A 290 0.42 -9.42 -15.89
N MET A 291 0.35 -8.76 -14.72
CA MET A 291 1.14 -9.08 -13.51
C MET A 291 0.49 -10.14 -12.63
N VAL A 292 -0.75 -10.56 -12.93
CA VAL A 292 -1.49 -11.56 -12.16
C VAL A 292 -1.25 -12.96 -12.77
N ASP A 293 -1.28 -14.01 -11.93
CA ASP A 293 -1.16 -15.39 -12.38
C ASP A 293 -2.24 -15.73 -13.44
N GLU A 294 -1.85 -16.47 -14.46
CA GLU A 294 -2.66 -16.71 -15.64
C GLU A 294 -3.98 -17.43 -15.36
N GLU A 295 -3.99 -18.38 -14.41
CA GLU A 295 -5.22 -19.10 -14.04
C GLU A 295 -6.25 -18.16 -13.38
N ILE A 296 -5.78 -17.19 -12.62
CA ILE A 296 -6.63 -16.16 -12.02
C ILE A 296 -7.18 -15.24 -13.11
N VAL A 297 -6.31 -14.78 -14.03
CA VAL A 297 -6.72 -13.89 -15.13
C VAL A 297 -7.82 -14.50 -15.99
N VAL A 298 -7.73 -15.79 -16.31
CA VAL A 298 -8.77 -16.50 -17.08
C VAL A 298 -10.13 -16.43 -16.38
N GLN A 299 -10.20 -16.65 -15.07
CA GLN A 299 -11.44 -16.58 -14.31
C GLN A 299 -12.00 -15.16 -14.24
N VAL A 300 -11.12 -14.18 -14.00
CA VAL A 300 -11.49 -12.76 -13.93
C VAL A 300 -12.01 -12.25 -15.28
N THR A 301 -11.34 -12.60 -16.38
CA THR A 301 -11.79 -12.24 -17.75
C THR A 301 -13.20 -12.74 -17.99
N LYS A 302 -13.48 -14.01 -17.70
CA LYS A 302 -14.82 -14.60 -17.84
C LYS A 302 -15.86 -13.91 -16.96
N GLN A 303 -15.48 -13.52 -15.74
CA GLN A 303 -16.38 -12.76 -14.85
C GLN A 303 -16.75 -11.41 -15.44
N LEU A 304 -15.76 -10.64 -15.92
CA LEU A 304 -16.00 -9.32 -16.52
C LEU A 304 -16.84 -9.43 -17.79
N GLU A 305 -16.59 -10.44 -18.64
CA GLU A 305 -17.42 -10.72 -19.81
C GLU A 305 -18.87 -11.07 -19.42
N ASN A 306 -19.07 -11.84 -18.35
CA ASN A 306 -20.42 -12.15 -17.82
C ASN A 306 -21.15 -10.89 -17.29
N MET A 307 -20.41 -9.85 -16.89
CA MET A 307 -20.96 -8.53 -16.55
C MET A 307 -21.31 -7.68 -17.78
N GLY A 308 -21.09 -8.20 -19.00
CA GLY A 308 -21.32 -7.48 -20.24
C GLY A 308 -20.17 -6.57 -20.69
N ILE A 309 -18.99 -6.69 -20.09
CA ILE A 309 -17.80 -5.93 -20.48
C ILE A 309 -17.17 -6.57 -21.71
N ALA A 310 -17.06 -5.83 -22.81
CA ALA A 310 -16.33 -6.27 -23.99
C ALA A 310 -14.82 -6.10 -23.77
N ILE A 311 -14.02 -7.14 -24.06
CA ILE A 311 -12.56 -7.11 -23.85
C ILE A 311 -11.85 -7.43 -25.17
N TYR A 312 -11.05 -6.48 -25.64
CA TYR A 312 -10.20 -6.60 -26.81
C TYR A 312 -8.73 -6.62 -26.39
N THR A 313 -8.10 -7.77 -26.48
CA THR A 313 -6.65 -7.94 -26.24
C THR A 313 -5.87 -7.98 -27.55
N ASN A 314 -4.53 -7.84 -27.50
CA ASN A 314 -3.68 -7.63 -28.67
C ASN A 314 -4.17 -6.45 -29.54
N ALA A 315 -4.73 -5.42 -28.92
CA ALA A 315 -5.42 -4.31 -29.55
C ALA A 315 -4.67 -3.00 -29.29
N ARG A 316 -4.06 -2.44 -30.33
CA ARG A 316 -3.30 -1.20 -30.26
C ARG A 316 -4.16 -0.03 -30.68
N VAL A 317 -4.53 0.83 -29.72
CA VAL A 317 -5.24 2.06 -30.04
C VAL A 317 -4.36 2.98 -30.89
N THR A 318 -4.92 3.48 -31.99
CA THR A 318 -4.25 4.33 -32.96
C THR A 318 -4.82 5.74 -32.99
N GLU A 319 -6.10 5.94 -32.69
CA GLU A 319 -6.77 7.23 -32.70
C GLU A 319 -7.96 7.25 -31.74
N ILE A 320 -8.22 8.40 -31.13
CA ILE A 320 -9.46 8.70 -30.40
C ILE A 320 -10.20 9.80 -31.15
N LYS A 321 -11.35 9.45 -31.74
CA LYS A 321 -12.25 10.38 -32.41
C LYS A 321 -13.25 11.01 -31.43
N GLU A 322 -14.15 11.85 -31.89
CA GLU A 322 -15.15 12.53 -31.05
C GLU A 322 -16.06 11.54 -30.30
N ASP A 323 -16.48 10.46 -30.96
CA ASP A 323 -17.47 9.50 -30.44
C ASP A 323 -17.07 8.03 -30.66
N SER A 324 -15.78 7.78 -30.91
CA SER A 324 -15.26 6.41 -31.11
C SER A 324 -13.76 6.30 -30.83
N VAL A 325 -13.31 5.07 -30.62
CA VAL A 325 -11.89 4.68 -30.50
C VAL A 325 -11.53 3.72 -31.62
N VAL A 326 -10.45 4.04 -32.32
CA VAL A 326 -9.89 3.22 -33.41
C VAL A 326 -8.67 2.46 -32.89
N PHE A 327 -8.58 1.18 -33.19
CA PHE A 327 -7.46 0.34 -32.81
C PHE A 327 -7.16 -0.73 -33.85
N ASP A 328 -5.89 -1.12 -33.94
CA ASP A 328 -5.45 -2.24 -34.77
C ASP A 328 -5.38 -3.51 -33.93
N ARG A 329 -6.01 -4.59 -34.45
CA ARG A 329 -6.02 -5.90 -33.83
C ARG A 329 -5.84 -6.97 -34.89
N ASN A 330 -4.83 -7.84 -34.71
CA ASN A 330 -4.55 -8.94 -35.67
C ASN A 330 -4.44 -8.48 -37.14
N GLY A 331 -3.87 -7.31 -37.36
CA GLY A 331 -3.67 -6.74 -38.71
C GLY A 331 -4.93 -6.14 -39.34
N LYS A 332 -6.00 -5.97 -38.56
CA LYS A 332 -7.24 -5.29 -38.97
C LYS A 332 -7.49 -4.08 -38.12
N THR A 333 -7.92 -3.00 -38.74
CA THR A 333 -8.39 -1.81 -38.02
C THR A 333 -9.86 -2.01 -37.63
N GLU A 334 -10.12 -1.87 -36.35
CA GLU A 334 -11.45 -1.94 -35.74
C GLU A 334 -11.81 -0.59 -35.11
N GLU A 335 -13.11 -0.31 -34.97
CA GLU A 335 -13.60 0.94 -34.37
C GLU A 335 -14.79 0.64 -33.46
N VAL A 336 -14.76 1.23 -32.24
CA VAL A 336 -15.82 1.10 -31.25
C VAL A 336 -16.36 2.47 -30.88
N GLY A 337 -17.67 2.66 -31.05
CA GLY A 337 -18.38 3.87 -30.67
C GLY A 337 -18.48 4.01 -29.14
N THR A 338 -18.31 5.24 -28.61
CA THR A 338 -18.34 5.51 -27.18
C THR A 338 -18.67 6.97 -26.88
N LYS A 339 -19.24 7.23 -25.68
CA LYS A 339 -19.52 8.58 -25.17
C LYS A 339 -18.39 9.14 -24.31
N ALA A 340 -17.50 8.28 -23.80
CA ALA A 340 -16.34 8.69 -23.03
C ALA A 340 -15.19 7.69 -23.24
N VAL A 341 -13.97 8.14 -22.97
CA VAL A 341 -12.75 7.32 -23.02
C VAL A 341 -12.00 7.49 -21.73
N LEU A 342 -11.63 6.39 -21.07
CA LEU A 342 -10.74 6.40 -19.89
C LEU A 342 -9.34 5.96 -20.29
N LEU A 343 -8.35 6.81 -20.04
CA LEU A 343 -6.94 6.45 -20.20
C LEU A 343 -6.41 5.79 -18.92
N SER A 344 -6.10 4.50 -19.00
CA SER A 344 -5.52 3.70 -17.90
C SER A 344 -4.25 2.95 -18.33
N VAL A 345 -3.43 3.59 -19.17
CA VAL A 345 -2.20 3.04 -19.77
C VAL A 345 -0.96 3.08 -18.85
N GLY A 346 -1.17 3.25 -17.57
CA GLY A 346 -0.16 3.25 -16.54
C GLY A 346 0.21 4.63 -16.02
N ARG A 347 1.23 4.66 -15.15
CA ARG A 347 1.74 5.85 -14.48
C ARG A 347 3.23 5.99 -14.77
N VAL A 348 3.76 7.20 -14.61
CA VAL A 348 5.19 7.50 -14.75
C VAL A 348 5.65 8.29 -13.53
N PRO A 349 6.89 8.06 -13.04
CA PRO A 349 7.48 8.86 -11.96
C PRO A 349 7.37 10.35 -12.23
N ASP A 350 7.08 11.13 -11.19
CA ASP A 350 6.89 12.59 -11.28
C ASP A 350 7.92 13.31 -10.42
N PHE A 351 8.83 14.00 -11.06
CA PHE A 351 9.82 14.90 -10.47
C PHE A 351 9.93 16.20 -11.27
N GLU A 352 8.90 16.52 -12.05
CA GLU A 352 8.82 17.76 -12.83
C GLU A 352 8.86 18.97 -11.88
N GLY A 353 9.68 19.96 -12.23
CA GLY A 353 9.87 21.18 -11.45
C GLY A 353 10.76 21.02 -10.21
N LEU A 354 11.19 19.80 -9.85
CA LEU A 354 12.05 19.57 -8.69
C LEU A 354 13.51 19.97 -8.93
N ASN A 355 13.92 20.20 -10.20
CA ASN A 355 15.27 20.63 -10.60
C ASN A 355 16.38 19.67 -10.14
N ILE A 356 16.12 18.35 -10.26
CA ILE A 356 17.04 17.29 -9.82
C ILE A 356 18.38 17.29 -10.59
N GLU A 357 18.39 17.83 -11.80
CA GLU A 357 19.56 17.96 -12.64
C GLU A 357 20.62 18.91 -12.02
N SER A 358 20.17 19.95 -11.30
CA SER A 358 21.07 20.92 -10.64
C SER A 358 21.96 20.28 -9.59
N VAL A 359 21.55 19.14 -9.02
CA VAL A 359 22.30 18.38 -8.01
C VAL A 359 22.88 17.09 -8.55
N GLY A 360 22.64 16.76 -9.83
CA GLY A 360 23.19 15.58 -10.50
C GLY A 360 22.57 14.27 -10.06
N ILE A 361 21.30 14.24 -9.66
CA ILE A 361 20.56 13.01 -9.34
C ILE A 361 20.36 12.19 -10.62
N ARG A 362 20.74 10.90 -10.57
CA ARG A 362 20.68 10.01 -11.71
C ARG A 362 19.26 9.50 -11.96
N VAL A 363 18.83 9.60 -13.22
CA VAL A 363 17.56 9.07 -13.72
C VAL A 363 17.83 8.01 -14.76
N GLU A 364 17.19 6.85 -14.64
CA GLU A 364 17.22 5.78 -15.65
C GLU A 364 15.79 5.30 -15.93
N LYS A 365 15.49 5.07 -17.20
CA LYS A 365 14.15 4.64 -17.65
C LYS A 365 13.00 5.51 -17.13
N GLY A 366 13.27 6.80 -16.90
CA GLY A 366 12.29 7.76 -16.40
C GLY A 366 12.04 7.72 -14.89
N ALA A 367 12.89 7.07 -14.10
CA ALA A 367 12.78 6.98 -12.64
C ALA A 367 14.09 7.39 -11.96
N ILE A 368 14.01 7.93 -10.75
CA ILE A 368 15.19 8.24 -9.92
C ILE A 368 15.82 6.92 -9.48
N VAL A 369 17.13 6.76 -9.77
CA VAL A 369 17.87 5.55 -9.41
C VAL A 369 18.22 5.55 -7.93
N THR A 370 17.89 4.45 -7.24
CA THR A 370 18.28 4.23 -5.85
C THR A 370 18.93 2.87 -5.66
N ASN A 371 19.83 2.78 -4.66
CA ASN A 371 20.38 1.52 -4.20
C ASN A 371 19.35 0.71 -3.36
N GLU A 372 19.78 -0.37 -2.73
CA GLU A 372 18.94 -1.24 -1.87
C GLU A 372 18.56 -0.58 -0.53
N TYR A 373 19.23 0.50 -0.17
CA TYR A 373 18.96 1.33 1.02
C TYR A 373 18.13 2.57 0.72
N LEU A 374 17.62 2.69 -0.52
CA LEU A 374 16.82 3.81 -1.04
C LEU A 374 17.60 5.12 -1.21
N GLU A 375 18.94 5.08 -1.11
CA GLU A 375 19.81 6.23 -1.36
C GLU A 375 19.95 6.45 -2.88
N THR A 376 19.97 7.70 -3.30
CA THR A 376 20.35 8.09 -4.67
C THR A 376 21.87 8.02 -4.84
N ASN A 377 22.38 8.47 -5.99
CA ASN A 377 23.83 8.65 -6.19
C ASN A 377 24.40 9.89 -5.46
N ILE A 378 23.57 10.69 -4.81
CA ILE A 378 23.97 11.87 -4.03
C ILE A 378 23.78 11.54 -2.55
N GLU A 379 24.86 11.60 -1.80
CA GLU A 379 24.87 11.35 -0.35
C GLU A 379 23.88 12.27 0.40
N GLY A 380 23.08 11.68 1.29
CA GLY A 380 22.05 12.36 2.06
C GLY A 380 20.75 12.58 1.28
N ILE A 381 20.63 12.13 0.01
CA ILE A 381 19.39 12.22 -0.77
C ILE A 381 18.84 10.83 -1.04
N TYR A 382 17.59 10.62 -0.62
CA TYR A 382 16.81 9.39 -0.76
C TYR A 382 15.64 9.59 -1.73
N ALA A 383 15.16 8.52 -2.38
CA ALA A 383 13.94 8.57 -3.19
C ALA A 383 13.07 7.35 -2.93
N ILE A 384 11.79 7.60 -2.59
CA ILE A 384 10.83 6.59 -2.16
C ILE A 384 9.50 6.67 -2.91
N GLY A 385 8.79 5.56 -2.97
CA GLY A 385 7.51 5.44 -3.67
C GLY A 385 7.66 5.49 -5.18
N ASP A 386 6.59 5.87 -5.86
CA ASP A 386 6.48 5.78 -7.31
C ASP A 386 7.63 6.47 -8.07
N VAL A 387 8.24 7.50 -7.47
CA VAL A 387 9.32 8.29 -8.11
C VAL A 387 10.58 7.47 -8.40
N ASN A 388 10.83 6.37 -7.62
CA ASN A 388 11.96 5.47 -7.86
C ASN A 388 11.65 4.36 -8.90
N GLY A 389 10.38 4.23 -9.33
CA GLY A 389 9.95 3.32 -10.38
C GLY A 389 10.00 1.83 -10.04
N LYS A 390 10.31 1.45 -8.79
CA LYS A 390 10.45 0.04 -8.38
C LYS A 390 9.11 -0.63 -8.08
N SER A 391 8.22 0.06 -7.37
CA SER A 391 6.88 -0.43 -7.03
C SER A 391 5.93 0.75 -6.83
N MET A 392 4.87 0.81 -7.65
CA MET A 392 3.87 1.89 -7.58
C MET A 392 2.68 1.50 -6.70
N LEU A 393 2.97 1.10 -5.44
CA LEU A 393 1.99 0.68 -4.45
C LEU A 393 2.13 1.51 -3.16
N ALA A 394 1.01 1.96 -2.61
CA ALA A 394 1.00 2.83 -1.44
C ALA A 394 1.68 2.21 -0.21
N HIS A 395 1.42 0.92 0.06
CA HIS A 395 2.03 0.20 1.18
C HIS A 395 3.53 -0.03 0.98
N THR A 396 4.00 -0.21 -0.27
CA THR A 396 5.43 -0.23 -0.58
C THR A 396 6.07 1.11 -0.29
N ALA A 397 5.47 2.21 -0.77
CA ALA A 397 5.97 3.55 -0.51
C ALA A 397 6.05 3.86 0.99
N SER A 398 5.06 3.42 1.80
CA SER A 398 5.08 3.58 3.26
C SER A 398 6.24 2.81 3.91
N MET A 399 6.49 1.57 3.49
CA MET A 399 7.61 0.78 4.01
C MET A 399 8.96 1.36 3.56
N GLU A 400 9.08 1.80 2.31
CA GLU A 400 10.26 2.52 1.83
C GLU A 400 10.53 3.79 2.66
N GLY A 401 9.46 4.52 3.05
CA GLY A 401 9.58 5.67 3.94
C GLY A 401 10.18 5.33 5.28
N ILE A 402 9.72 4.24 5.91
CA ILE A 402 10.28 3.74 7.18
C ILE A 402 11.74 3.35 7.00
N ILE A 403 12.06 2.56 5.98
CA ILE A 403 13.42 2.07 5.70
C ILE A 403 14.39 3.22 5.41
N ALA A 404 13.99 4.21 4.62
CA ALA A 404 14.83 5.37 4.34
C ALA A 404 15.18 6.14 5.62
N VAL A 405 14.21 6.33 6.52
CA VAL A 405 14.42 7.01 7.79
C VAL A 405 15.30 6.18 8.73
N GLU A 406 15.11 4.87 8.83
CA GLU A 406 15.99 3.99 9.63
C GLU A 406 17.43 4.07 9.11
N ASN A 407 17.64 4.09 7.79
CA ASN A 407 18.96 4.25 7.18
C ASN A 407 19.59 5.62 7.50
N ILE A 408 18.81 6.69 7.48
CA ILE A 408 19.24 8.03 7.91
C ILE A 408 19.69 8.02 9.39
N CYS A 409 19.00 7.25 10.23
CA CYS A 409 19.34 7.13 11.64
C CYS A 409 20.47 6.13 11.94
N GLY A 410 21.08 5.51 10.92
CA GLY A 410 22.18 4.57 11.04
C GLY A 410 21.79 3.10 11.17
N ASN A 411 20.49 2.79 11.22
CA ASN A 411 19.96 1.42 11.27
C ASN A 411 19.84 0.86 9.86
N LYS A 412 20.91 0.31 9.32
CA LYS A 412 20.94 -0.15 7.92
C LYS A 412 19.92 -1.25 7.63
N MET A 413 18.89 -0.92 6.87
CA MET A 413 17.83 -1.80 6.41
C MET A 413 17.75 -1.79 4.89
N LYS A 414 17.49 -2.97 4.30
CA LYS A 414 17.27 -3.13 2.86
C LYS A 414 15.79 -3.34 2.57
N MET A 415 15.34 -2.83 1.42
CA MET A 415 13.99 -3.10 0.94
C MET A 415 13.94 -4.45 0.21
N ASP A 416 13.09 -5.36 0.68
CA ASP A 416 12.78 -6.64 -0.01
C ASP A 416 11.51 -6.50 -0.82
N TYR A 417 11.66 -6.36 -2.14
CA TYR A 417 10.53 -6.25 -3.06
C TYR A 417 9.89 -7.61 -3.42
N SER A 418 10.51 -8.74 -3.06
CA SER A 418 10.03 -10.07 -3.42
C SER A 418 8.81 -10.52 -2.64
N LYS A 419 8.53 -9.87 -1.50
CA LYS A 419 7.46 -10.24 -0.57
C LYS A 419 6.39 -9.15 -0.43
N ILE A 420 6.26 -8.27 -1.43
CA ILE A 420 5.26 -7.20 -1.44
C ILE A 420 3.96 -7.75 -2.02
N PRO A 421 2.84 -7.66 -1.29
CA PRO A 421 1.55 -8.10 -1.81
C PRO A 421 1.00 -7.13 -2.85
N SER A 422 0.26 -7.66 -3.81
CA SER A 422 -0.57 -6.90 -4.75
C SER A 422 -2.04 -7.20 -4.46
N ALA A 423 -2.91 -6.20 -4.60
CA ALA A 423 -4.34 -6.31 -4.32
C ALA A 423 -5.18 -5.58 -5.39
N ILE A 424 -6.26 -6.22 -5.84
CA ILE A 424 -7.23 -5.68 -6.80
C ILE A 424 -8.63 -5.88 -6.20
N TYR A 425 -9.41 -4.82 -6.15
CA TYR A 425 -10.62 -4.72 -5.33
C TYR A 425 -11.92 -4.87 -6.12
N ILE A 426 -11.91 -5.67 -7.18
CA ILE A 426 -13.18 -6.16 -7.77
C ILE A 426 -13.77 -7.26 -6.88
N GLN A 427 -15.02 -7.69 -7.09
CA GLN A 427 -15.61 -8.80 -6.35
C GLN A 427 -15.91 -9.99 -7.28
N PRO A 428 -15.30 -11.18 -7.02
CA PRO A 428 -14.31 -11.49 -5.97
C PRO A 428 -13.00 -10.71 -6.11
N GLU A 429 -12.31 -10.48 -4.98
CA GLU A 429 -11.03 -9.77 -4.92
C GLU A 429 -9.88 -10.62 -5.45
N ILE A 430 -8.82 -9.96 -5.87
CA ILE A 430 -7.56 -10.64 -6.24
C ILE A 430 -6.45 -10.16 -5.31
N ALA A 431 -5.70 -11.09 -4.76
CA ALA A 431 -4.48 -10.78 -4.02
C ALA A 431 -3.37 -11.75 -4.39
N SER A 432 -2.14 -11.26 -4.44
CA SER A 432 -0.98 -12.08 -4.74
C SER A 432 0.28 -11.57 -4.06
N VAL A 433 1.21 -12.47 -3.80
CA VAL A 433 2.57 -12.18 -3.32
C VAL A 433 3.55 -13.18 -3.89
N GLY A 434 4.75 -12.75 -4.19
CA GLY A 434 5.81 -13.59 -4.75
C GLY A 434 5.64 -13.87 -6.25
N LEU A 435 6.12 -15.01 -6.70
CA LEU A 435 6.24 -15.38 -8.11
C LEU A 435 4.96 -16.03 -8.66
N THR A 436 4.60 -15.71 -9.89
CA THR A 436 3.64 -16.51 -10.66
C THR A 436 4.20 -17.90 -10.93
N GLU A 437 3.36 -18.88 -11.26
CA GLU A 437 3.83 -20.24 -11.60
C GLU A 437 4.86 -20.22 -12.73
N LYS A 438 4.62 -19.42 -13.77
CA LYS A 438 5.52 -19.27 -14.90
C LYS A 438 6.90 -18.72 -14.50
N GLU A 439 6.93 -17.71 -13.62
CA GLU A 439 8.18 -17.14 -13.10
C GLU A 439 8.91 -18.12 -12.16
N ALA A 440 8.16 -18.81 -11.31
CA ALA A 440 8.71 -19.81 -10.40
C ALA A 440 9.32 -21.00 -11.16
N VAL A 441 8.64 -21.50 -12.19
CA VAL A 441 9.20 -22.53 -13.09
C VAL A 441 10.46 -22.04 -13.80
N LYS A 442 10.47 -20.78 -14.26
CA LYS A 442 11.67 -20.19 -14.89
C LYS A 442 12.85 -20.11 -13.90
N LYS A 443 12.58 -19.81 -12.63
CA LYS A 443 13.62 -19.64 -11.60
C LYS A 443 14.12 -20.98 -11.03
N TYR A 444 13.23 -21.94 -10.77
CA TYR A 444 13.53 -23.18 -10.05
C TYR A 444 13.51 -24.43 -10.93
N GLY A 445 13.10 -24.31 -12.21
CA GLY A 445 12.94 -25.42 -13.15
C GLY A 445 11.65 -26.21 -12.91
N LYS A 446 11.44 -26.76 -11.72
CA LYS A 446 10.20 -27.44 -11.29
C LYS A 446 9.71 -26.78 -10.00
N VAL A 447 8.41 -26.78 -9.80
CA VAL A 447 7.76 -26.29 -8.57
C VAL A 447 6.64 -27.24 -8.19
N LYS A 448 6.21 -27.20 -6.93
CA LYS A 448 4.95 -27.84 -6.51
C LYS A 448 3.88 -26.77 -6.43
N VAL A 449 2.68 -27.11 -6.89
CA VAL A 449 1.55 -26.18 -6.92
C VAL A 449 0.35 -26.83 -6.27
N GLY A 450 -0.21 -26.16 -5.27
CA GLY A 450 -1.48 -26.51 -4.65
C GLY A 450 -2.58 -25.56 -5.13
N ARG A 451 -3.76 -26.12 -5.35
CA ARG A 451 -4.96 -25.38 -5.75
C ARG A 451 -6.13 -25.77 -4.88
N PHE A 452 -6.90 -24.78 -4.45
CA PHE A 452 -8.16 -25.02 -3.77
C PHE A 452 -9.24 -24.09 -4.33
N PRO A 453 -10.29 -24.65 -4.97
CA PRO A 453 -11.36 -23.85 -5.55
C PRO A 453 -12.32 -23.39 -4.44
N LEU A 454 -12.77 -22.13 -4.51
CA LEU A 454 -13.62 -21.53 -3.48
C LEU A 454 -14.97 -22.25 -3.30
N PHE A 455 -15.53 -22.85 -4.36
CA PHE A 455 -16.80 -23.57 -4.28
C PHE A 455 -16.74 -24.77 -3.31
N ALA A 456 -15.57 -25.29 -2.97
CA ALA A 456 -15.40 -26.35 -1.99
C ALA A 456 -15.41 -25.85 -0.53
N ASN A 457 -15.35 -24.53 -0.31
CA ASN A 457 -15.38 -23.93 1.02
C ASN A 457 -16.82 -23.75 1.53
N GLY A 458 -17.12 -24.21 2.75
CA GLY A 458 -18.45 -24.14 3.36
C GLY A 458 -18.92 -22.70 3.60
N LYS A 459 -18.05 -21.82 4.07
CA LYS A 459 -18.39 -20.41 4.34
C LYS A 459 -18.68 -19.65 3.04
N ALA A 460 -17.95 -19.93 1.98
CA ALA A 460 -18.21 -19.34 0.66
C ALA A 460 -19.63 -19.69 0.13
N LYS A 461 -20.10 -20.92 0.40
CA LYS A 461 -21.49 -21.33 0.07
C LYS A 461 -22.50 -20.56 0.91
N VAL A 462 -22.24 -20.37 2.21
CA VAL A 462 -23.13 -19.59 3.09
C VAL A 462 -23.23 -18.14 2.63
N GLU A 463 -22.14 -17.56 2.13
CA GLU A 463 -22.11 -16.18 1.63
C GLU A 463 -22.60 -16.05 0.17
N GLY A 464 -22.96 -17.15 -0.49
CA GLY A 464 -23.38 -17.13 -1.90
C GLY A 464 -22.28 -16.80 -2.91
N GLN A 465 -21.02 -16.83 -2.47
CA GLN A 465 -19.85 -16.39 -3.24
C GLN A 465 -18.88 -17.56 -3.47
N GLN A 466 -19.20 -18.39 -4.46
CA GLN A 466 -18.49 -19.66 -4.70
C GLN A 466 -17.42 -19.57 -5.82
N GLN A 467 -17.35 -18.43 -6.53
CA GLN A 467 -16.36 -18.24 -7.57
C GLN A 467 -15.01 -17.85 -6.96
N GLY A 468 -13.97 -18.58 -7.32
CA GLY A 468 -12.62 -18.27 -6.87
C GLY A 468 -11.69 -19.46 -6.81
N LEU A 469 -10.43 -19.14 -6.55
CA LEU A 469 -9.32 -20.09 -6.49
C LEU A 469 -8.25 -19.55 -5.55
N MET A 470 -7.70 -20.40 -4.73
CA MET A 470 -6.41 -20.18 -4.08
C MET A 470 -5.36 -21.06 -4.73
N LYS A 471 -4.24 -20.48 -5.08
CA LYS A 471 -3.09 -21.14 -5.71
C LYS A 471 -1.84 -20.83 -4.92
N ILE A 472 -1.14 -21.88 -4.48
CA ILE A 472 0.10 -21.82 -3.72
C ILE A 472 1.20 -22.43 -4.57
N ILE A 473 2.36 -21.80 -4.59
CA ILE A 473 3.55 -22.26 -5.30
C ILE A 473 4.69 -22.37 -4.30
N VAL A 474 5.29 -23.53 -4.22
CA VAL A 474 6.45 -23.77 -3.36
C VAL A 474 7.63 -24.29 -4.17
N GLU A 475 8.85 -23.95 -3.71
CA GLU A 475 10.05 -24.54 -4.30
C GLU A 475 10.11 -26.04 -3.91
N PRO A 476 10.68 -26.92 -4.77
CA PRO A 476 10.46 -28.37 -4.66
C PRO A 476 11.27 -29.05 -3.57
N ARG A 477 12.31 -28.43 -3.01
CA ARG A 477 13.28 -29.06 -2.11
C ARG A 477 12.95 -28.86 -0.63
N LEU A 478 12.76 -27.61 -0.23
CA LEU A 478 12.44 -27.21 1.15
C LEU A 478 10.96 -26.92 1.36
N HIS A 479 10.18 -26.85 0.29
CA HIS A 479 8.77 -26.46 0.29
C HIS A 479 8.54 -25.03 0.79
N GLU A 480 9.56 -24.16 0.63
CA GLU A 480 9.46 -22.74 0.91
C GLU A 480 8.40 -22.09 0.00
N ILE A 481 7.60 -21.22 0.57
CA ILE A 481 6.54 -20.51 -0.15
C ILE A 481 7.19 -19.46 -1.06
N VAL A 482 7.02 -19.60 -2.38
CA VAL A 482 7.60 -18.68 -3.37
C VAL A 482 6.56 -17.88 -4.14
N GLY A 483 5.30 -18.26 -4.06
CA GLY A 483 4.20 -17.53 -4.68
C GLY A 483 2.83 -17.93 -4.13
N VAL A 484 1.97 -16.93 -3.97
CA VAL A 484 0.58 -17.09 -3.54
C VAL A 484 -0.32 -16.22 -4.39
N HIS A 485 -1.39 -16.80 -4.92
CA HIS A 485 -2.36 -16.10 -5.74
C HIS A 485 -3.76 -16.48 -5.28
N ILE A 486 -4.56 -15.50 -4.91
CA ILE A 486 -5.90 -15.68 -4.37
C ILE A 486 -6.88 -14.89 -5.25
N TYR A 487 -7.91 -15.55 -5.72
CA TYR A 487 -9.10 -14.96 -6.29
C TYR A 487 -10.28 -15.40 -5.45
N SER A 488 -10.74 -14.54 -4.55
CA SER A 488 -11.75 -14.89 -3.54
C SER A 488 -12.34 -13.63 -2.93
N ILE A 489 -13.53 -13.74 -2.34
CA ILE A 489 -13.94 -12.73 -1.35
C ILE A 489 -12.90 -12.67 -0.23
N ARG A 490 -12.59 -11.46 0.25
CA ARG A 490 -11.61 -11.21 1.32
C ARG A 490 -10.17 -11.64 0.97
N ALA A 491 -9.83 -11.77 -0.31
CA ALA A 491 -8.48 -12.13 -0.72
C ALA A 491 -7.45 -11.12 -0.22
N THR A 492 -7.81 -9.83 -0.24
CA THR A 492 -6.94 -8.72 0.15
C THR A 492 -6.64 -8.68 1.65
N ASP A 493 -7.52 -9.23 2.49
CA ASP A 493 -7.29 -9.39 3.93
C ASP A 493 -6.46 -10.65 4.22
N MET A 494 -6.80 -11.77 3.58
CA MET A 494 -6.14 -13.07 3.80
C MET A 494 -4.67 -13.10 3.36
N ILE A 495 -4.28 -12.33 2.36
CA ILE A 495 -2.91 -12.35 1.82
C ILE A 495 -1.86 -11.98 2.89
N SER A 496 -2.23 -11.19 3.90
CA SER A 496 -1.33 -10.71 4.94
C SER A 496 -0.74 -11.84 5.79
N GLU A 497 -1.49 -12.91 6.06
CA GLU A 497 -0.99 -14.11 6.73
C GLU A 497 0.14 -14.77 5.94
N LEU A 498 0.00 -14.82 4.61
CA LEU A 498 0.95 -15.49 3.74
C LEU A 498 2.18 -14.62 3.45
N VAL A 499 2.01 -13.30 3.45
CA VAL A 499 3.15 -12.36 3.47
C VAL A 499 3.99 -12.57 4.72
N LEU A 500 3.35 -12.69 5.90
CA LEU A 500 4.05 -12.98 7.16
C LEU A 500 4.75 -14.33 7.10
N ALA A 501 4.06 -15.40 6.63
CA ALA A 501 4.65 -16.72 6.47
C ALA A 501 5.90 -16.68 5.55
N MET A 502 5.84 -15.96 4.43
CA MET A 502 7.00 -15.79 3.54
C MET A 502 8.14 -15.00 4.21
N HIS A 503 7.83 -13.99 5.03
CA HIS A 503 8.87 -13.26 5.77
C HIS A 503 9.58 -14.12 6.81
N LEU A 504 8.85 -15.07 7.41
CA LEU A 504 9.37 -16.03 8.37
C LEU A 504 10.00 -17.26 7.69
N GLU A 505 10.09 -17.28 6.36
CA GLU A 505 10.60 -18.41 5.56
C GLU A 505 9.88 -19.73 5.88
N ALA A 506 8.57 -19.64 6.20
CA ALA A 506 7.75 -20.80 6.54
C ALA A 506 7.62 -21.73 5.33
N THR A 507 7.59 -23.02 5.62
CA THR A 507 7.36 -24.08 4.66
C THR A 507 5.88 -24.45 4.56
N ALA A 508 5.50 -25.19 3.52
CA ALA A 508 4.13 -25.68 3.39
C ALA A 508 3.68 -26.51 4.59
N GLU A 509 4.58 -27.31 5.17
CA GLU A 509 4.32 -28.17 6.33
C GLU A 509 3.99 -27.37 7.59
N GLU A 510 4.55 -26.18 7.74
CA GLU A 510 4.31 -25.33 8.92
C GLU A 510 2.96 -24.65 8.83
N VAL A 511 2.60 -24.15 7.66
CA VAL A 511 1.28 -23.53 7.46
C VAL A 511 0.14 -24.54 7.68
N THR A 512 0.31 -25.82 7.29
CA THR A 512 -0.71 -26.86 7.53
C THR A 512 -0.93 -27.19 9.00
N LYS A 513 -0.04 -26.76 9.92
CA LYS A 513 -0.20 -26.94 11.37
C LYS A 513 -1.00 -25.80 12.02
N ALA A 514 -1.16 -24.67 11.33
CA ALA A 514 -1.93 -23.54 11.83
C ALA A 514 -3.42 -23.87 11.81
N VAL A 515 -4.08 -23.67 12.96
CA VAL A 515 -5.53 -23.94 13.09
C VAL A 515 -6.29 -22.69 12.62
N HIS A 516 -7.14 -22.88 11.63
CA HIS A 516 -8.03 -21.81 11.13
C HIS A 516 -9.42 -21.95 11.76
N PRO A 517 -10.07 -20.83 12.12
CA PRO A 517 -11.40 -20.89 12.72
C PRO A 517 -12.44 -21.38 11.71
N HIS A 518 -13.42 -22.17 12.17
CA HIS A 518 -14.53 -22.69 11.37
C HIS A 518 -15.87 -22.03 11.76
N PRO A 519 -16.73 -21.64 10.79
CA PRO A 519 -16.50 -21.61 9.35
C PRO A 519 -15.94 -20.24 8.89
N THR A 520 -14.89 -20.26 8.12
CA THR A 520 -14.27 -19.05 7.53
C THR A 520 -13.84 -19.26 6.08
N ILE A 521 -13.62 -18.15 5.35
CA ILE A 521 -13.02 -18.21 4.03
C ILE A 521 -11.54 -18.61 4.11
N SER A 522 -10.85 -18.22 5.18
CA SER A 522 -9.41 -18.51 5.37
C SER A 522 -9.08 -20.01 5.48
N GLU A 523 -10.08 -20.88 5.70
CA GLU A 523 -9.88 -22.35 5.62
C GLU A 523 -9.40 -22.84 4.25
N ILE A 524 -9.51 -22.02 3.18
CA ILE A 524 -8.90 -22.34 1.89
C ILE A 524 -7.37 -22.37 1.94
N ILE A 525 -6.76 -21.67 2.92
CA ILE A 525 -5.30 -21.60 3.10
C ILE A 525 -4.73 -23.00 3.42
N PRO A 526 -5.06 -23.65 4.55
CA PRO A 526 -4.51 -24.98 4.85
C PRO A 526 -4.88 -26.01 3.78
N GLU A 527 -6.05 -25.93 3.17
CA GLU A 527 -6.45 -26.86 2.11
C GLU A 527 -5.56 -26.76 0.85
N ALA A 528 -5.23 -25.53 0.43
CA ALA A 528 -4.32 -25.32 -0.70
C ALA A 528 -2.90 -25.82 -0.36
N PHE A 529 -2.43 -25.67 0.89
CA PHE A 529 -1.14 -26.21 1.33
C PHE A 529 -1.17 -27.73 1.45
N HIS A 530 -2.26 -28.34 1.94
CA HIS A 530 -2.43 -29.80 1.88
C HIS A 530 -2.38 -30.31 0.44
N ALA A 531 -2.98 -29.60 -0.51
CA ALA A 531 -2.90 -29.95 -1.93
C ALA A 531 -1.47 -29.89 -2.48
N VAL A 532 -0.64 -28.90 -2.08
CA VAL A 532 0.80 -28.83 -2.41
C VAL A 532 1.52 -30.10 -1.96
N LEU A 533 1.20 -30.60 -0.78
CA LEU A 533 1.83 -31.78 -0.17
C LEU A 533 1.23 -33.12 -0.69
N GLY A 534 0.26 -33.09 -1.61
CA GLY A 534 -0.43 -34.27 -2.10
C GLY A 534 -1.34 -34.92 -1.04
N LYS A 535 -1.82 -34.14 -0.07
CA LYS A 535 -2.63 -34.57 1.08
C LYS A 535 -3.95 -33.79 1.16
N ALA A 536 -4.49 -33.35 0.01
CA ALA A 536 -5.78 -32.67 -0.03
C ALA A 536 -6.87 -33.50 0.68
N ILE A 537 -7.74 -32.82 1.44
CA ILE A 537 -8.77 -33.49 2.26
C ILE A 537 -10.16 -33.19 1.65
N HIS A 538 -10.50 -31.95 1.45
CA HIS A 538 -11.84 -31.55 1.04
C HIS A 538 -12.00 -31.30 -0.47
N PHE A 539 -10.91 -31.42 -1.24
CA PHE A 539 -10.93 -31.33 -2.70
C PHE A 539 -9.80 -32.18 -3.31
N MET A 540 -10.11 -32.99 -4.33
CA MET A 540 -9.16 -33.84 -5.07
C MET A 540 -9.00 -33.37 -6.50
#